data_d2cacbfe2819b901162078a3a3ff504a
#
_entry.id   d2cacbfe2819b901162078a3a3ff504a
#
_cell.length_a   1.000
_cell.length_b   1.000
_cell.length_c   1.000
_cell.angle_alpha   90.00
_cell.angle_beta   90.00
_cell.angle_gamma   90.00
#
_symmetry.space_group_name_H-M   'P 1'
#
loop_
_entity.id
_entity.type
_entity.pdbx_description
1 polymer ?
#
loop_
_entity_poly.entity_id
_entity_poly.type
_entity_poly.pdbx_seq_one_letter_code
_entity_poly.pdbx_strand_id
1 'polypeptide(L)'
;INGCDEGIVVEFDFDKDFPPAPDGTPAREDFFTDMPSKCAVGNILYSWNYAYNSDLLKSTPKTLKDFFNTKRFPGKRAIYKSALTNLEIALAADGVKMGKGGEFIYKKLEDPAYVDRAMNKIKALCEDPNGGCVFWSAGAQPPELLMSGEVVMATGWNGRFFNAAVGEGAPIVQVWDGQGLDYEYFALVKGGPNQADAMKALAMMTNTEMLAGSAKYI
;
A
#
# COMPACT_ATOMS: atom_id res chain seq x y z
N ILE A 1 15.84 -5.91 -0.52
CA ILE A 1 17.08 -5.89 0.27
C ILE A 1 17.70 -7.28 0.26
N ASN A 2 17.04 -8.32 0.78
CA ASN A 2 17.60 -9.67 0.90
C ASN A 2 18.19 -10.21 -0.42
N GLY A 3 17.52 -10.04 -1.55
CA GLY A 3 18.03 -10.49 -2.84
C GLY A 3 19.30 -9.78 -3.29
N CYS A 4 19.54 -8.55 -2.83
CA CYS A 4 20.79 -7.82 -3.05
C CYS A 4 21.92 -8.42 -2.22
N ASP A 5 21.66 -8.66 -0.94
CA ASP A 5 22.63 -9.22 0.01
C ASP A 5 23.03 -10.66 -0.37
N GLU A 6 22.09 -11.44 -0.88
CA GLU A 6 22.31 -12.79 -1.41
C GLU A 6 22.95 -12.81 -2.80
N GLY A 7 23.10 -11.65 -3.45
CA GLY A 7 23.74 -11.53 -4.75
C GLY A 7 22.95 -12.09 -5.92
N ILE A 8 21.63 -12.31 -5.77
CA ILE A 8 20.74 -12.83 -6.83
C ILE A 8 20.18 -11.75 -7.76
N VAL A 9 20.31 -10.48 -7.38
CA VAL A 9 19.94 -9.33 -8.22
C VAL A 9 21.17 -8.50 -8.61
N VAL A 10 21.05 -7.74 -9.68
CA VAL A 10 22.12 -6.87 -10.22
C VAL A 10 22.27 -5.64 -9.33
N GLU A 11 23.53 -5.29 -9.06
CA GLU A 11 23.87 -3.99 -8.49
C GLU A 11 23.87 -2.93 -9.59
N PHE A 12 23.21 -1.80 -9.35
CA PHE A 12 23.13 -0.69 -10.29
C PHE A 12 24.25 0.32 -10.04
N ASP A 13 24.85 0.81 -11.13
CA ASP A 13 25.65 2.03 -11.15
C ASP A 13 24.73 3.16 -11.66
N PHE A 14 24.13 3.91 -10.73
CA PHE A 14 23.11 4.89 -11.10
C PHE A 14 23.61 5.95 -12.08
N ASP A 15 24.88 6.31 -12.03
CA ASP A 15 25.47 7.32 -12.94
C ASP A 15 25.65 6.80 -14.37
N LYS A 16 25.71 5.48 -14.56
CA LYS A 16 25.89 4.85 -15.87
C LYS A 16 24.64 4.17 -16.40
N ASP A 17 23.87 3.56 -15.48
CA ASP A 17 22.75 2.70 -15.85
C ASP A 17 21.45 3.49 -16.07
N PHE A 18 21.33 4.68 -15.47
CA PHE A 18 20.11 5.49 -15.53
C PHE A 18 20.42 6.90 -16.05
N PRO A 19 19.58 7.46 -16.97
CA PRO A 19 19.76 8.82 -17.45
C PRO A 19 19.43 9.82 -16.34
N PRO A 20 20.08 10.99 -16.33
CA PRO A 20 19.69 12.08 -15.44
C PRO A 20 18.29 12.60 -15.81
N ALA A 21 17.65 13.31 -14.88
CA ALA A 21 16.41 14.03 -15.12
C ALA A 21 16.57 15.10 -16.22
N PRO A 22 15.49 15.58 -16.85
CA PRO A 22 15.54 16.60 -17.91
C PRO A 22 16.22 17.91 -17.51
N ASP A 23 16.25 18.26 -16.25
CA ASP A 23 16.92 19.44 -15.69
C ASP A 23 18.41 19.22 -15.34
N GLY A 24 18.90 17.98 -15.57
CA GLY A 24 20.26 17.58 -15.27
C GLY A 24 20.48 17.00 -13.87
N THR A 25 19.44 16.87 -13.05
CA THR A 25 19.52 16.23 -11.73
C THR A 25 19.98 14.77 -11.92
N PRO A 26 21.02 14.32 -11.20
CA PRO A 26 21.45 12.91 -11.26
C PRO A 26 20.33 11.94 -10.93
N ALA A 27 20.24 10.81 -11.65
CA ALA A 27 19.16 9.85 -11.49
C ALA A 27 18.91 9.41 -10.02
N ARG A 28 19.97 9.25 -9.24
CA ARG A 28 19.87 8.90 -7.82
C ARG A 28 19.14 9.95 -6.97
N GLU A 29 19.24 11.23 -7.34
CA GLU A 29 18.69 12.38 -6.59
C GLU A 29 17.30 12.76 -7.08
N ASP A 30 16.84 12.22 -8.21
CA ASP A 30 15.53 12.51 -8.81
C ASP A 30 14.38 11.70 -8.18
N PHE A 31 14.66 10.74 -7.33
CA PHE A 31 13.63 9.97 -6.64
C PHE A 31 13.18 10.64 -5.34
N PHE A 32 11.92 10.46 -4.99
CA PHE A 32 11.29 11.04 -3.80
C PHE A 32 11.94 10.61 -2.48
N THR A 33 12.58 9.45 -2.45
CA THR A 33 13.32 8.93 -1.29
C THR A 33 14.61 8.26 -1.72
N ASP A 34 15.51 8.10 -0.76
CA ASP A 34 16.70 7.27 -0.98
C ASP A 34 16.31 5.84 -1.36
N MET A 35 17.07 5.25 -2.27
CA MET A 35 16.89 3.85 -2.64
C MET A 35 17.26 2.94 -1.47
N PRO A 36 16.46 1.88 -1.20
CA PRO A 36 16.70 0.98 -0.07
C PRO A 36 17.97 0.13 -0.21
N SER A 37 18.48 0.01 -1.42
CA SER A 37 19.72 -0.68 -1.73
C SER A 37 20.25 -0.28 -3.12
N LYS A 38 21.50 -0.62 -3.41
CA LYS A 38 22.10 -0.45 -4.74
C LYS A 38 21.53 -1.39 -5.82
N CYS A 39 20.65 -2.32 -5.46
CA CYS A 39 20.01 -3.25 -6.40
C CYS A 39 18.54 -2.89 -6.69
N ALA A 40 18.09 -1.73 -6.28
CA ALA A 40 16.71 -1.31 -6.41
C ALA A 40 16.62 0.06 -7.09
N VAL A 41 15.66 0.25 -7.98
CA VAL A 41 15.29 1.54 -8.56
C VAL A 41 13.81 1.79 -8.36
N GLY A 42 13.44 3.03 -8.01
CA GLY A 42 12.05 3.42 -7.70
C GLY A 42 11.11 3.19 -8.86
N ASN A 43 9.91 2.71 -8.56
CA ASN A 43 8.82 2.51 -9.51
C ASN A 43 7.64 3.39 -9.16
N ILE A 44 6.94 3.08 -8.08
CA ILE A 44 5.67 3.71 -7.72
C ILE A 44 5.59 3.97 -6.23
N LEU A 45 4.95 5.08 -5.88
CA LEU A 45 4.48 5.38 -4.54
C LEU A 45 2.98 5.09 -4.50
N TYR A 46 2.54 4.26 -3.57
CA TYR A 46 1.13 3.94 -3.39
C TYR A 46 0.70 4.05 -1.92
N SER A 47 -0.61 4.03 -1.69
CA SER A 47 -1.16 4.11 -0.34
C SER A 47 -1.90 2.84 0.03
N TRP A 48 -1.70 2.41 1.27
CA TRP A 48 -2.66 1.60 1.99
C TRP A 48 -3.68 2.50 2.62
N ASN A 49 -4.93 2.31 2.29
CA ASN A 49 -6.05 3.01 2.91
C ASN A 49 -7.24 2.06 3.06
N TYR A 50 -8.39 2.57 3.44
CA TYR A 50 -9.60 1.79 3.29
C TYR A 50 -10.62 2.51 2.42
N ALA A 51 -11.50 1.75 1.82
CA ALA A 51 -12.63 2.25 1.07
C ALA A 51 -13.93 1.63 1.58
N TYR A 52 -15.04 2.25 1.23
CA TYR A 52 -16.37 1.74 1.53
C TYR A 52 -17.30 1.82 0.32
N ASN A 53 -18.33 0.99 0.31
CA ASN A 53 -19.41 1.09 -0.67
C ASN A 53 -20.45 2.11 -0.17
N SER A 54 -20.62 3.21 -0.92
CA SER A 54 -21.50 4.32 -0.55
C SER A 54 -22.99 3.96 -0.57
N ASP A 55 -23.39 2.95 -1.34
CA ASP A 55 -24.79 2.53 -1.44
C ASP A 55 -25.23 1.69 -0.24
N LEU A 56 -24.27 1.07 0.45
CA LEU A 56 -24.54 0.18 1.59
C LEU A 56 -24.55 0.90 2.94
N LEU A 57 -23.99 2.11 3.02
CA LEU A 57 -23.85 2.83 4.29
C LEU A 57 -24.76 4.05 4.36
N LYS A 58 -25.51 4.18 5.45
CA LYS A 58 -26.43 5.31 5.71
C LYS A 58 -25.71 6.61 6.08
N SER A 59 -24.42 6.54 6.43
CA SER A 59 -23.60 7.69 6.80
C SER A 59 -22.18 7.51 6.29
N THR A 60 -21.49 8.61 6.10
CA THR A 60 -20.15 8.65 5.51
C THR A 60 -19.07 8.39 6.56
N PRO A 61 -18.28 7.31 6.45
CA PRO A 61 -17.06 7.11 7.22
C PRO A 61 -16.02 8.17 6.84
N LYS A 62 -15.25 8.66 7.82
CA LYS A 62 -14.26 9.72 7.60
C LYS A 62 -12.91 9.43 8.22
N THR A 63 -12.88 8.55 9.21
CA THR A 63 -11.68 8.30 9.99
C THR A 63 -11.38 6.80 10.06
N LEU A 64 -10.13 6.49 10.34
CA LEU A 64 -9.70 5.11 10.55
C LEU A 64 -10.46 4.43 11.72
N LYS A 65 -10.89 5.22 12.72
CA LYS A 65 -11.75 4.71 13.82
C LYS A 65 -13.10 4.23 13.31
N ASP A 66 -13.64 4.83 12.26
CA ASP A 66 -14.92 4.44 11.68
C ASP A 66 -14.88 3.04 11.08
N PHE A 67 -13.72 2.62 10.56
CA PHE A 67 -13.51 1.25 10.06
C PHE A 67 -13.79 0.18 11.13
N PHE A 68 -13.45 0.47 12.39
CA PHE A 68 -13.65 -0.43 13.53
C PHE A 68 -14.98 -0.21 14.27
N ASN A 69 -15.76 0.80 13.89
CA ASN A 69 -17.01 1.13 14.57
C ASN A 69 -18.20 0.41 13.92
N THR A 70 -18.40 -0.85 14.27
CA THR A 70 -19.48 -1.72 13.76
C THR A 70 -20.88 -1.33 14.24
N LYS A 71 -20.98 -0.59 15.36
CA LYS A 71 -22.26 -0.07 15.84
C LYS A 71 -22.80 1.03 14.94
N ARG A 72 -21.93 1.96 14.51
CA ARG A 72 -22.30 3.06 13.61
C ARG A 72 -22.36 2.61 12.15
N PHE A 73 -21.47 1.71 11.77
CA PHE A 73 -21.32 1.20 10.41
C PHE A 73 -21.39 -0.34 10.43
N PRO A 74 -22.59 -0.91 10.56
CA PRO A 74 -22.74 -2.38 10.60
C PRO A 74 -22.38 -3.02 9.25
N GLY A 75 -21.90 -4.26 9.30
CA GLY A 75 -21.53 -5.07 8.14
C GLY A 75 -20.08 -5.55 8.22
N LYS A 76 -19.72 -6.51 7.37
CA LYS A 76 -18.38 -7.12 7.33
C LYS A 76 -17.31 -6.16 6.81
N ARG A 77 -16.08 -6.44 7.21
CA ARG A 77 -14.85 -5.76 6.72
C ARG A 77 -13.99 -6.72 5.94
N ALA A 78 -13.43 -6.28 4.83
CA ALA A 78 -12.34 -7.00 4.18
C ALA A 78 -11.00 -6.47 4.70
N ILE A 79 -10.13 -7.37 5.17
CA ILE A 79 -8.79 -7.05 5.68
C ILE A 79 -7.74 -7.95 5.04
N TYR A 80 -6.53 -7.46 4.89
CA TYR A 80 -5.44 -8.21 4.28
C TYR A 80 -5.05 -9.43 5.13
N LYS A 81 -4.79 -10.55 4.50
CA LYS A 81 -4.37 -11.79 5.17
C LYS A 81 -2.86 -11.74 5.53
N SER A 82 -2.48 -10.71 6.26
CA SER A 82 -1.10 -10.48 6.73
C SER A 82 -1.13 -9.64 8.00
N ALA A 83 -0.08 -9.72 8.81
CA ALA A 83 0.13 -8.79 9.91
C ALA A 83 0.45 -7.37 9.42
N LEU A 84 1.17 -7.28 8.30
CA LEU A 84 1.57 -6.03 7.65
C LEU A 84 0.34 -5.14 7.39
N THR A 85 0.42 -3.88 7.76
CA THR A 85 -0.60 -2.83 7.72
C THR A 85 -1.76 -3.03 8.68
N ASN A 86 -2.20 -4.25 8.97
CA ASN A 86 -3.32 -4.49 9.87
C ASN A 86 -3.01 -4.11 11.32
N LEU A 87 -1.78 -4.40 11.80
CA LEU A 87 -1.38 -4.03 13.16
C LEU A 87 -1.26 -2.52 13.30
N GLU A 88 -0.68 -1.85 12.31
CA GLU A 88 -0.54 -0.40 12.25
C GLU A 88 -1.90 0.29 12.23
N ILE A 89 -2.80 -0.14 11.36
CA ILE A 89 -4.16 0.38 11.24
C ILE A 89 -4.94 0.20 12.55
N ALA A 90 -4.83 -0.97 13.19
CA ALA A 90 -5.51 -1.23 14.44
C ALA A 90 -5.00 -0.33 15.57
N LEU A 91 -3.70 -0.13 15.69
CA LEU A 91 -3.10 0.76 16.69
C LEU A 91 -3.43 2.22 16.42
N ALA A 92 -3.38 2.68 15.15
CA ALA A 92 -3.74 4.03 14.77
C ALA A 92 -5.21 4.33 15.06
N ALA A 93 -6.12 3.41 14.73
CA ALA A 93 -7.53 3.51 15.08
C ALA A 93 -7.78 3.53 16.60
N ASP A 94 -6.86 2.96 17.38
CA ASP A 94 -6.89 2.96 18.84
C ASP A 94 -6.17 4.18 19.48
N GLY A 95 -5.75 5.12 18.64
CA GLY A 95 -5.20 6.41 19.07
C GLY A 95 -3.67 6.44 19.25
N VAL A 96 -2.96 5.39 18.87
CA VAL A 96 -1.50 5.41 18.82
C VAL A 96 -1.06 6.30 17.67
N LYS A 97 -0.18 7.26 17.94
CA LYS A 97 0.34 8.17 16.91
C LYS A 97 1.19 7.40 15.91
N MET A 98 0.97 7.63 14.63
CA MET A 98 1.76 7.00 13.57
C MET A 98 3.19 7.55 13.49
N GLY A 99 3.37 8.85 13.74
CA GLY A 99 4.63 9.55 13.54
C GLY A 99 4.90 9.89 12.08
N LYS A 100 5.97 10.61 11.83
CA LYS A 100 6.42 10.92 10.46
C LYS A 100 6.99 9.61 9.87
N GLY A 101 6.43 9.17 8.74
CA GLY A 101 6.84 7.90 8.13
C GLY A 101 6.48 6.63 8.94
N GLY A 102 5.55 6.72 9.89
CA GLY A 102 5.12 5.57 10.70
C GLY A 102 6.07 5.18 11.84
N GLU A 103 7.13 5.89 12.05
CA GLU A 103 8.22 5.54 12.99
C GLU A 103 7.75 5.24 14.41
N PHE A 104 6.74 5.97 14.92
CA PHE A 104 6.24 5.73 16.27
C PHE A 104 5.46 4.42 16.37
N ILE A 105 4.69 4.07 15.34
CA ILE A 105 3.95 2.80 15.32
C ILE A 105 4.92 1.63 15.22
N TYR A 106 5.91 1.66 14.35
CA TYR A 106 6.89 0.58 14.21
C TYR A 106 7.66 0.37 15.51
N LYS A 107 8.12 1.45 16.16
CA LYS A 107 8.78 1.34 17.46
C LYS A 107 7.85 0.78 18.55
N LYS A 108 6.55 1.05 18.49
CA LYS A 108 5.58 0.45 19.41
C LYS A 108 5.37 -1.04 19.13
N LEU A 109 5.40 -1.45 17.88
CA LEU A 109 5.26 -2.87 17.50
C LEU A 109 6.49 -3.73 17.87
N GLU A 110 7.61 -3.13 18.29
CA GLU A 110 8.73 -3.86 18.93
C GLU A 110 8.34 -4.40 20.33
N ASP A 111 7.32 -3.82 20.97
CA ASP A 111 6.79 -4.26 22.27
C ASP A 111 5.62 -5.22 22.05
N PRO A 112 5.73 -6.50 22.51
CA PRO A 112 4.67 -7.49 22.39
C PRO A 112 3.31 -7.04 22.91
N ALA A 113 3.27 -6.17 23.93
CA ALA A 113 2.00 -5.66 24.46
C ALA A 113 1.22 -4.82 23.44
N TYR A 114 1.90 -4.10 22.55
CA TYR A 114 1.24 -3.37 21.45
C TYR A 114 0.81 -4.30 20.31
N VAL A 115 1.56 -5.36 20.06
CA VAL A 115 1.14 -6.41 19.10
C VAL A 115 -0.14 -7.08 19.60
N ASP A 116 -0.18 -7.49 20.86
CA ASP A 116 -1.38 -8.08 21.47
C ASP A 116 -2.57 -7.12 21.47
N ARG A 117 -2.33 -5.83 21.74
CA ARG A 117 -3.37 -4.79 21.67
C ARG A 117 -3.95 -4.65 20.26
N ALA A 118 -3.12 -4.63 19.22
CA ALA A 118 -3.55 -4.58 17.84
C ALA A 118 -4.33 -5.84 17.44
N MET A 119 -3.80 -7.01 17.77
CA MET A 119 -4.44 -8.30 17.49
C MET A 119 -5.80 -8.42 18.17
N ASN A 120 -5.93 -8.01 19.45
CA ASN A 120 -7.19 -8.01 20.17
C ASN A 120 -8.22 -7.07 19.54
N LYS A 121 -7.79 -5.92 19.00
CA LYS A 121 -8.68 -5.01 18.28
C LYS A 121 -9.20 -5.60 16.98
N ILE A 122 -8.33 -6.26 16.21
CA ILE A 122 -8.71 -6.97 14.98
C ILE A 122 -9.64 -8.14 15.31
N LYS A 123 -9.31 -8.92 16.33
CA LYS A 123 -10.14 -10.03 16.80
C LYS A 123 -11.53 -9.55 17.19
N ALA A 124 -11.61 -8.48 17.98
CA ALA A 124 -12.90 -7.90 18.39
C ALA A 124 -13.74 -7.46 17.18
N LEU A 125 -13.14 -6.90 16.13
CA LEU A 125 -13.82 -6.55 14.88
C LEU A 125 -14.37 -7.79 14.17
N CYS A 126 -13.56 -8.84 14.09
CA CYS A 126 -13.93 -10.05 13.35
C CYS A 126 -14.99 -10.92 14.07
N GLU A 127 -15.02 -10.85 15.39
CA GLU A 127 -15.98 -11.58 16.24
C GLU A 127 -17.25 -10.76 16.57
N ASP A 128 -17.31 -9.48 16.18
CA ASP A 128 -18.49 -8.61 16.44
C ASP A 128 -19.70 -9.10 15.63
N PRO A 129 -20.85 -9.32 16.26
CA PRO A 129 -22.07 -9.77 15.57
C PRO A 129 -22.61 -8.76 14.55
N ASN A 130 -22.28 -7.47 14.68
CA ASN A 130 -22.61 -6.43 13.71
C ASN A 130 -21.50 -6.21 12.67
N GLY A 131 -20.40 -6.94 12.77
CA GLY A 131 -19.20 -6.81 11.96
C GLY A 131 -18.86 -8.12 11.26
N GLY A 132 -17.65 -8.60 11.52
CA GLY A 132 -17.05 -9.78 10.90
C GLY A 132 -15.99 -9.42 9.87
N CYS A 133 -15.11 -10.37 9.57
CA CYS A 133 -14.01 -10.17 8.64
C CYS A 133 -14.06 -11.15 7.48
N VAL A 134 -13.70 -10.65 6.31
CA VAL A 134 -13.31 -11.43 5.13
C VAL A 134 -11.83 -11.15 4.89
N PHE A 135 -11.01 -12.19 4.84
CA PHE A 135 -9.58 -12.05 4.60
C PHE A 135 -9.28 -12.15 3.10
N TRP A 136 -8.59 -11.15 2.57
CA TRP A 136 -8.16 -11.13 1.18
C TRP A 136 -6.64 -11.30 1.06
N SER A 137 -6.19 -11.80 -0.09
CA SER A 137 -4.76 -12.03 -0.38
C SER A 137 -4.33 -11.54 -1.76
N ALA A 138 -5.28 -11.20 -2.64
CA ALA A 138 -5.01 -10.65 -3.96
C ALA A 138 -5.63 -9.26 -4.09
N GLY A 139 -4.90 -8.32 -4.69
CA GLY A 139 -5.27 -6.89 -4.73
C GLY A 139 -6.55 -6.57 -5.50
N ALA A 140 -7.07 -7.47 -6.33
CA ALA A 140 -8.37 -7.31 -6.98
C ALA A 140 -9.56 -7.59 -6.03
N GLN A 141 -9.36 -8.39 -5.00
CA GLN A 141 -10.44 -8.84 -4.11
C GLN A 141 -11.13 -7.70 -3.33
N PRO A 142 -10.42 -6.71 -2.72
CA PRO A 142 -11.09 -5.67 -1.96
C PRO A 142 -12.17 -4.89 -2.73
N PRO A 143 -11.93 -4.36 -3.95
CA PRO A 143 -13.00 -3.71 -4.70
C PRO A 143 -14.11 -4.68 -5.13
N GLU A 144 -13.80 -5.93 -5.50
CA GLU A 144 -14.81 -6.94 -5.83
C GLU A 144 -15.73 -7.25 -4.66
N LEU A 145 -15.18 -7.40 -3.45
CA LEU A 145 -15.96 -7.63 -2.22
C LEU A 145 -16.85 -6.43 -1.85
N LEU A 146 -16.40 -5.21 -2.13
CA LEU A 146 -17.22 -4.00 -1.96
C LEU A 146 -18.33 -3.93 -3.00
N MET A 147 -18.04 -4.20 -4.28
CA MET A 147 -19.03 -4.15 -5.36
C MET A 147 -20.10 -5.23 -5.21
N SER A 148 -19.72 -6.43 -4.79
CA SER A 148 -20.69 -7.52 -4.53
C SER A 148 -21.56 -7.29 -3.30
N GLY A 149 -21.21 -6.33 -2.44
CA GLY A 149 -21.88 -6.08 -1.17
C GLY A 149 -21.58 -7.13 -0.07
N GLU A 150 -20.61 -7.99 -0.28
CA GLU A 150 -20.21 -8.96 0.76
C GLU A 150 -19.59 -8.27 1.96
N VAL A 151 -18.90 -7.14 1.74
CA VAL A 151 -18.36 -6.27 2.78
C VAL A 151 -18.80 -4.83 2.58
N VAL A 152 -18.89 -4.06 3.65
CA VAL A 152 -19.25 -2.64 3.57
C VAL A 152 -18.03 -1.73 3.54
N MET A 153 -16.90 -2.19 4.06
CA MET A 153 -15.61 -1.51 4.05
C MET A 153 -14.49 -2.52 3.79
N ALA A 154 -13.43 -2.06 3.13
CA ALA A 154 -12.27 -2.90 2.83
C ALA A 154 -10.98 -2.09 2.96
N THR A 155 -9.95 -2.65 3.61
CA THR A 155 -8.58 -2.16 3.45
C THR A 155 -8.03 -2.60 2.11
N GLY A 156 -7.13 -1.80 1.51
CA GLY A 156 -6.53 -2.16 0.22
C GLY A 156 -5.58 -1.09 -0.29
N TRP A 157 -5.20 -1.23 -1.55
CA TRP A 157 -4.31 -0.32 -2.25
C TRP A 157 -5.13 0.74 -3.01
N ASN A 158 -4.77 2.01 -2.84
CA ASN A 158 -5.51 3.14 -3.42
C ASN A 158 -5.76 3.00 -4.93
N GLY A 159 -4.80 2.55 -5.71
CA GLY A 159 -4.95 2.40 -7.16
C GLY A 159 -6.01 1.38 -7.56
N ARG A 160 -6.21 0.32 -6.78
CA ARG A 160 -7.28 -0.66 -7.01
C ARG A 160 -8.66 -0.08 -6.77
N PHE A 161 -8.83 0.67 -5.70
CA PHE A 161 -10.08 1.37 -5.40
C PHE A 161 -10.34 2.49 -6.41
N PHE A 162 -9.30 3.23 -6.82
CA PHE A 162 -9.41 4.27 -7.84
C PHE A 162 -9.90 3.70 -9.17
N ASN A 163 -9.31 2.61 -9.65
CA ASN A 163 -9.73 1.97 -10.88
C ASN A 163 -11.20 1.53 -10.83
N ALA A 164 -11.62 0.88 -9.75
CA ALA A 164 -13.01 0.46 -9.59
C ALA A 164 -13.97 1.67 -9.52
N ALA A 165 -13.62 2.73 -8.78
CA ALA A 165 -14.46 3.90 -8.62
C ALA A 165 -14.54 4.75 -9.91
N VAL A 166 -13.39 5.07 -10.51
CA VAL A 166 -13.30 6.01 -11.65
C VAL A 166 -13.34 5.27 -12.99
N GLY A 167 -12.64 4.14 -13.11
CA GLY A 167 -12.59 3.37 -14.35
C GLY A 167 -13.87 2.56 -14.62
N GLU A 168 -14.47 2.00 -13.57
CA GLU A 168 -15.63 1.11 -13.68
C GLU A 168 -16.93 1.75 -13.16
N GLY A 169 -16.87 2.94 -12.56
CA GLY A 169 -18.04 3.65 -12.03
C GLY A 169 -18.66 3.01 -10.78
N ALA A 170 -17.89 2.21 -10.04
CA ALA A 170 -18.37 1.55 -8.83
C ALA A 170 -18.65 2.55 -7.70
N PRO A 171 -19.64 2.31 -6.81
CA PRO A 171 -19.97 3.17 -5.68
C PRO A 171 -18.95 3.03 -4.54
N ILE A 172 -17.67 3.17 -4.86
CA ILE A 172 -16.55 3.01 -3.94
C ILE A 172 -15.97 4.38 -3.61
N VAL A 173 -15.86 4.69 -2.33
CA VAL A 173 -15.27 5.93 -1.83
C VAL A 173 -14.11 5.61 -0.91
N GLN A 174 -12.95 6.20 -1.19
CA GLN A 174 -11.73 6.02 -0.41
C GLN A 174 -11.71 6.96 0.80
N VAL A 175 -11.16 6.48 1.91
CA VAL A 175 -10.91 7.25 3.13
C VAL A 175 -9.41 7.32 3.37
N TRP A 176 -8.87 8.52 3.39
CA TRP A 176 -7.44 8.79 3.46
C TRP A 176 -6.89 9.00 4.87
N ASP A 177 -7.78 9.10 5.87
CA ASP A 177 -7.36 9.21 7.27
C ASP A 177 -6.61 7.96 7.71
N GLY A 178 -5.39 8.16 8.22
CA GLY A 178 -4.52 7.07 8.67
C GLY A 178 -3.94 6.21 7.55
N GLN A 179 -3.89 6.73 6.30
CA GLN A 179 -3.24 6.02 5.21
C GLN A 179 -1.75 5.75 5.50
N GLY A 180 -1.26 4.61 5.06
CA GLY A 180 0.16 4.31 5.01
C GLY A 180 0.68 4.52 3.59
N LEU A 181 1.85 5.16 3.44
CA LEU A 181 2.56 5.23 2.17
C LEU A 181 3.55 4.08 2.07
N ASP A 182 3.65 3.49 0.90
CA ASP A 182 4.61 2.45 0.62
C ASP A 182 5.24 2.67 -0.77
N TYR A 183 6.41 2.11 -0.96
CA TYR A 183 7.20 2.28 -2.17
C TYR A 183 7.40 0.94 -2.85
N GLU A 184 7.23 0.92 -4.15
CA GLU A 184 7.55 -0.23 -4.97
C GLU A 184 8.82 0.05 -5.78
N TYR A 185 9.63 -0.98 -5.93
CA TYR A 185 10.92 -0.89 -6.61
C TYR A 185 11.05 -2.00 -7.64
N PHE A 186 11.75 -1.69 -8.72
CA PHE A 186 12.25 -2.70 -9.63
C PHE A 186 13.62 -3.21 -9.17
N ALA A 187 13.86 -4.48 -9.45
CA ALA A 187 15.17 -5.11 -9.34
C ALA A 187 15.40 -6.02 -10.56
N LEU A 188 16.63 -6.14 -10.98
CA LEU A 188 17.00 -6.98 -12.11
C LEU A 188 17.65 -8.28 -11.62
N VAL A 189 17.04 -9.43 -11.92
CA VAL A 189 17.57 -10.74 -11.53
C VAL A 189 18.82 -11.07 -12.36
N LYS A 190 19.90 -11.50 -11.70
CA LYS A 190 21.14 -11.93 -12.36
C LYS A 190 20.94 -13.21 -13.18
N GLY A 191 21.67 -13.30 -14.29
CA GLY A 191 21.74 -14.52 -15.11
C GLY A 191 20.53 -14.71 -16.05
N GLY A 192 19.64 -13.73 -16.16
CA GLY A 192 18.58 -13.72 -17.16
C GLY A 192 19.17 -13.65 -18.58
N PRO A 193 18.57 -14.33 -19.59
CA PRO A 193 19.11 -14.39 -20.95
C PRO A 193 19.14 -13.02 -21.66
N ASN A 194 18.29 -12.09 -21.26
CA ASN A 194 18.11 -10.76 -21.86
C ASN A 194 18.50 -9.62 -20.90
N GLN A 195 19.47 -9.84 -20.02
CA GLN A 195 19.82 -8.89 -18.95
C GLN A 195 20.16 -7.48 -19.48
N ALA A 196 20.88 -7.38 -20.62
CA ALA A 196 21.24 -6.08 -21.20
C ALA A 196 20.01 -5.29 -21.71
N ASP A 197 19.05 -5.96 -22.33
CA ASP A 197 17.84 -5.30 -22.82
C ASP A 197 16.86 -5.01 -21.68
N ALA A 198 16.82 -5.87 -20.66
CA ALA A 198 16.06 -5.62 -19.44
C ALA A 198 16.59 -4.38 -18.69
N MET A 199 17.92 -4.17 -18.67
CA MET A 199 18.51 -2.95 -18.09
C MET A 199 18.10 -1.69 -18.85
N LYS A 200 18.12 -1.72 -20.20
CA LYS A 200 17.67 -0.59 -21.02
C LYS A 200 16.18 -0.29 -20.80
N ALA A 201 15.36 -1.34 -20.76
CA ALA A 201 13.94 -1.21 -20.49
C ALA A 201 13.70 -0.59 -19.10
N LEU A 202 14.44 -1.04 -18.09
CA LEU A 202 14.37 -0.53 -16.74
C LEU A 202 14.72 0.97 -16.68
N ALA A 203 15.84 1.37 -17.30
CA ALA A 203 16.27 2.76 -17.39
C ALA A 203 15.24 3.65 -18.11
N MET A 204 14.57 3.12 -19.13
CA MET A 204 13.49 3.83 -19.82
C MET A 204 12.22 3.95 -18.93
N MET A 205 11.82 2.88 -18.29
CA MET A 205 10.59 2.84 -17.48
C MET A 205 10.67 3.71 -16.21
N THR A 206 11.88 3.91 -15.68
CA THR A 206 12.11 4.63 -14.42
C THR A 206 12.65 6.05 -14.62
N ASN A 207 12.70 6.55 -15.85
CA ASN A 207 13.04 7.96 -16.07
C ASN A 207 11.90 8.89 -15.63
N THR A 208 12.21 10.15 -15.39
CA THR A 208 11.29 11.17 -14.86
C THR A 208 9.99 11.29 -15.68
N GLU A 209 10.09 11.30 -17.02
CA GLU A 209 8.92 11.48 -17.88
C GLU A 209 7.97 10.28 -17.84
N MET A 210 8.51 9.07 -17.83
CA MET A 210 7.71 7.84 -17.78
C MET A 210 7.03 7.68 -16.41
N LEU A 211 7.76 7.94 -15.32
CA LEU A 211 7.18 7.89 -13.98
C LEU A 211 6.10 8.97 -13.78
N ALA A 212 6.35 10.20 -14.23
CA ALA A 212 5.34 11.26 -14.21
C ALA A 212 4.12 10.92 -15.06
N GLY A 213 4.32 10.28 -16.22
CA GLY A 213 3.24 9.81 -17.10
C GLY A 213 2.36 8.76 -16.42
N SER A 214 2.92 7.87 -15.62
CA SER A 214 2.19 6.81 -14.91
C SER A 214 1.21 7.36 -13.87
N ALA A 215 1.49 8.52 -13.28
CA ALA A 215 0.63 9.18 -12.29
C ALA A 215 -0.78 9.53 -12.80
N LYS A 216 -1.02 9.48 -14.10
CA LYS A 216 -2.35 9.67 -14.70
C LYS A 216 -3.27 8.45 -14.52
N TYR A 217 -2.70 7.29 -14.19
CA TYR A 217 -3.40 6.00 -14.18
C TYR A 217 -3.42 5.31 -12.82
N ILE A 218 -2.90 5.98 -11.81
CA ILE A 218 -2.73 5.41 -10.46
C ILE A 218 -3.44 6.25 -9.42
#